data_9d4afd36bc12fe8151b906789840f271
#
_entry.id   9d4afd36bc12fe8151b906789840f271
#
_cell.length_a   1.000
_cell.length_b   1.000
_cell.length_c   1.000
_cell.angle_alpha   90.00
_cell.angle_beta   90.00
_cell.angle_gamma   90.00
#
_symmetry.space_group_name_H-M   'P 1'
#
loop_
_entity.id
_entity.type
_entity.pdbx_description
1 polymer ?
#
loop_
_entity_poly.entity_id
_entity_poly.type
_entity_poly.pdbx_seq_one_letter_code
_entity_poly.pdbx_strand_id
1 'polypeptide(L)'
;HGYVIENENYAVAMTEAPETVRQFVKQRIRWSFGVMQTFWKHRSSLFARSKGGFGLWAMPNMLIFQYIIPTFSPLADILMLLGLFTGNAWQIFLYYLLFLLVDASVSIMAYIFEHERLWVLLWIIPQRFFYRWIMYYVLFKSYLKAIKGELQTWGVLKRTGNVEA
;
A
#
# COMPACT_ATOMS: atom_id res chain seq x y z
N HIS A 1 -16.12 -22.90 4.80
CA HIS A 1 -16.05 -24.00 3.81
C HIS A 1 -14.99 -25.06 4.17
N GLY A 2 -14.22 -24.91 5.28
CA GLY A 2 -13.27 -25.91 5.75
C GLY A 2 -11.94 -26.01 4.97
N TYR A 3 -11.70 -25.10 4.00
CA TYR A 3 -10.42 -25.06 3.29
C TYR A 3 -9.35 -24.35 4.10
N VAL A 4 -8.13 -24.87 4.06
CA VAL A 4 -6.93 -24.24 4.59
C VAL A 4 -6.24 -23.50 3.46
N ILE A 5 -5.81 -22.26 3.70
CA ILE A 5 -5.05 -21.46 2.76
C ILE A 5 -3.63 -21.38 3.32
N GLU A 6 -2.66 -21.84 2.54
CA GLU A 6 -1.25 -21.79 2.89
C GLU A 6 -0.47 -20.91 1.90
N ASN A 7 0.65 -20.36 2.36
CA ASN A 7 1.54 -19.58 1.53
C ASN A 7 2.67 -20.47 1.02
N GLU A 8 2.93 -20.41 -0.30
CA GLU A 8 4.04 -21.13 -0.92
C GLU A 8 5.05 -20.12 -1.49
N ASN A 9 6.20 -19.99 -0.81
CA ASN A 9 7.22 -18.97 -1.15
C ASN A 9 7.95 -19.25 -2.47
N TYR A 10 7.95 -20.52 -2.92
CA TYR A 10 8.64 -20.92 -4.17
C TYR A 10 7.74 -20.89 -5.40
N ALA A 11 6.45 -20.64 -5.22
CA ALA A 11 5.53 -20.51 -6.34
C ALA A 11 5.71 -19.13 -7.02
N VAL A 12 6.32 -19.12 -8.19
CA VAL A 12 6.60 -17.90 -8.97
C VAL A 12 5.56 -17.73 -10.07
N ALA A 13 4.89 -16.57 -10.10
CA ALA A 13 3.98 -16.21 -11.17
C ALA A 13 4.53 -15.02 -11.95
N MET A 14 4.82 -15.22 -13.24
CA MET A 14 5.27 -14.15 -14.14
C MET A 14 4.08 -13.35 -14.63
N THR A 15 4.14 -12.02 -14.53
CA THR A 15 3.09 -11.13 -14.99
C THR A 15 3.66 -9.83 -15.54
N GLU A 16 2.98 -9.24 -16.51
CA GLU A 16 3.35 -7.93 -17.05
C GLU A 16 3.10 -6.82 -16.02
N ALA A 17 4.11 -5.98 -15.81
CA ALA A 17 3.96 -4.76 -15.02
C ALA A 17 3.31 -3.64 -15.87
N PRO A 18 2.62 -2.68 -15.25
CA PRO A 18 2.12 -1.51 -15.95
C PRO A 18 3.28 -0.67 -16.49
N GLU A 19 3.32 -0.42 -17.80
CA GLU A 19 4.38 0.35 -18.45
C GLU A 19 4.21 1.87 -18.32
N THR A 20 3.00 2.35 -18.02
CA THR A 20 2.70 3.78 -17.88
C THR A 20 2.10 4.10 -16.52
N VAL A 21 2.35 5.33 -16.03
CA VAL A 21 1.75 5.83 -14.78
C VAL A 21 0.22 5.74 -14.82
N ARG A 22 -0.40 6.01 -15.99
CA ARG A 22 -1.85 5.92 -16.15
C ARG A 22 -2.37 4.50 -15.95
N GLN A 23 -1.70 3.50 -16.53
CA GLN A 23 -2.04 2.07 -16.35
C GLN A 23 -1.84 1.66 -14.89
N PHE A 24 -0.72 2.06 -14.29
CA PHE A 24 -0.41 1.81 -12.88
C PHE A 24 -1.49 2.38 -11.96
N VAL A 25 -1.83 3.67 -12.09
CA VAL A 25 -2.89 4.31 -11.27
C VAL A 25 -4.24 3.62 -11.46
N LYS A 26 -4.62 3.27 -12.70
CA LYS A 26 -5.87 2.55 -12.97
C LYS A 26 -5.90 1.17 -12.28
N GLN A 27 -4.76 0.45 -12.33
CA GLN A 27 -4.62 -0.85 -11.66
C GLN A 27 -4.74 -0.69 -10.13
N ARG A 28 -4.03 0.29 -9.54
CA ARG A 28 -4.03 0.53 -8.09
C ARG A 28 -5.38 0.99 -7.55
N ILE A 29 -6.10 1.86 -8.28
CA ILE A 29 -7.47 2.25 -7.93
C ILE A 29 -8.37 1.01 -7.87
N ARG A 30 -8.28 0.12 -8.85
CA ARG A 30 -9.08 -1.10 -8.90
C ARG A 30 -8.78 -2.03 -7.72
N TRP A 31 -7.50 -2.22 -7.38
CA TRP A 31 -7.10 -3.03 -6.23
C TRP A 31 -7.55 -2.42 -4.90
N SER A 32 -7.29 -1.14 -4.69
CA SER A 32 -7.71 -0.43 -3.48
C SER A 32 -9.23 -0.50 -3.30
N PHE A 33 -9.99 -0.28 -4.38
CA PHE A 33 -11.44 -0.40 -4.35
C PHE A 33 -11.92 -1.83 -4.05
N GLY A 34 -11.30 -2.84 -4.66
CA GLY A 34 -11.63 -4.25 -4.40
C GLY A 34 -11.40 -4.66 -2.94
N VAL A 35 -10.30 -4.19 -2.34
CA VAL A 35 -10.03 -4.43 -0.91
C VAL A 35 -11.07 -3.72 -0.04
N MET A 36 -11.50 -2.49 -0.37
CA MET A 36 -12.58 -1.80 0.35
C MET A 36 -13.91 -2.55 0.27
N GLN A 37 -14.26 -3.06 -0.90
CA GLN A 37 -15.48 -3.88 -1.07
C GLN A 37 -15.42 -5.15 -0.21
N THR A 38 -14.27 -5.84 -0.22
CA THR A 38 -14.06 -7.04 0.60
C THR A 38 -14.17 -6.71 2.09
N PHE A 39 -13.51 -5.63 2.53
CA PHE A 39 -13.58 -5.16 3.91
C PHE A 39 -15.03 -4.86 4.31
N TRP A 40 -15.76 -4.11 3.49
CA TRP A 40 -17.16 -3.76 3.75
C TRP A 40 -18.07 -4.97 3.82
N LYS A 41 -17.88 -5.93 2.91
CA LYS A 41 -18.62 -7.20 2.90
C LYS A 41 -18.41 -7.98 4.20
N HIS A 42 -17.20 -7.99 4.73
CA HIS A 42 -16.81 -8.74 5.92
C HIS A 42 -16.71 -7.89 7.20
N ARG A 43 -17.24 -6.66 7.21
CA ARG A 43 -17.13 -5.74 8.34
C ARG A 43 -17.65 -6.29 9.67
N SER A 44 -18.63 -7.20 9.64
CA SER A 44 -19.12 -7.88 10.83
C SER A 44 -18.08 -8.80 11.51
N SER A 45 -17.01 -9.12 10.81
CA SER A 45 -15.88 -9.87 11.37
C SER A 45 -14.88 -8.98 12.13
N LEU A 46 -14.96 -7.65 11.97
CA LEU A 46 -14.08 -6.70 12.66
C LEU A 46 -14.28 -6.81 14.18
N PHE A 47 -13.22 -7.07 14.92
CA PHE A 47 -13.20 -7.31 16.36
C PHE A 47 -14.05 -8.52 16.83
N ALA A 48 -14.51 -9.36 15.93
CA ALA A 48 -15.31 -10.54 16.27
C ALA A 48 -14.43 -11.66 16.82
N ARG A 49 -14.53 -11.94 18.14
CA ARG A 49 -13.80 -13.02 18.80
C ARG A 49 -14.11 -14.40 18.22
N SER A 50 -15.34 -14.61 17.74
CA SER A 50 -15.77 -15.86 17.09
C SER A 50 -15.01 -16.18 15.78
N LYS A 51 -14.33 -15.19 15.21
CA LYS A 51 -13.50 -15.31 14.00
C LYS A 51 -12.01 -15.46 14.29
N GLY A 52 -11.62 -15.60 15.56
CA GLY A 52 -10.24 -15.81 15.99
C GLY A 52 -9.28 -14.73 15.46
N GLY A 53 -8.11 -15.15 14.99
CA GLY A 53 -7.08 -14.22 14.48
C GLY A 53 -7.52 -13.38 13.29
N PHE A 54 -8.43 -13.87 12.45
CA PHE A 54 -8.96 -13.08 11.34
C PHE A 54 -9.71 -11.83 11.83
N GLY A 55 -10.60 -11.99 12.82
CA GLY A 55 -11.39 -10.88 13.35
C GLY A 55 -10.60 -9.94 14.26
N LEU A 56 -9.68 -10.48 15.07
CA LEU A 56 -8.97 -9.71 16.09
C LEU A 56 -7.68 -9.05 15.59
N TRP A 57 -7.03 -9.62 14.56
CA TRP A 57 -5.76 -9.13 14.06
C TRP A 57 -5.80 -8.74 12.59
N ALA A 58 -6.23 -9.62 11.69
CA ALA A 58 -6.15 -9.37 10.26
C ALA A 58 -7.05 -8.19 9.83
N MET A 59 -8.31 -8.18 10.25
CA MET A 59 -9.25 -7.12 9.89
C MET A 59 -8.88 -5.76 10.51
N PRO A 60 -8.54 -5.61 11.81
CA PRO A 60 -8.06 -4.35 12.37
C PRO A 60 -6.76 -3.87 11.75
N ASN A 61 -5.81 -4.77 11.50
CA ASN A 61 -4.54 -4.45 10.83
C ASN A 61 -4.79 -3.85 9.44
N MET A 62 -5.63 -4.50 8.64
CA MET A 62 -6.01 -4.01 7.31
C MET A 62 -6.67 -2.63 7.39
N LEU A 63 -7.59 -2.41 8.34
CA LEU A 63 -8.26 -1.12 8.53
C LEU A 63 -7.26 -0.02 8.88
N ILE A 64 -6.38 -0.28 9.85
CA ILE A 64 -5.42 0.71 10.36
C ILE A 64 -4.37 1.04 9.29
N PHE A 65 -3.68 0.03 8.76
CA PHE A 65 -2.51 0.24 7.91
C PHE A 65 -2.83 0.48 6.43
N GLN A 66 -3.97 0.02 5.94
CA GLN A 66 -4.34 0.26 4.54
C GLN A 66 -5.29 1.45 4.34
N TYR A 67 -6.00 1.89 5.40
CA TYR A 67 -6.98 2.97 5.28
C TYR A 67 -6.74 4.11 6.24
N ILE A 68 -6.70 3.88 7.56
CA ILE A 68 -6.62 4.98 8.54
C ILE A 68 -5.28 5.72 8.40
N ILE A 69 -4.16 5.04 8.58
CA ILE A 69 -2.83 5.66 8.51
C ILE A 69 -2.58 6.35 7.17
N PRO A 70 -2.80 5.70 5.99
CA PRO A 70 -2.58 6.36 4.71
C PRO A 70 -3.52 7.55 4.45
N THR A 71 -4.72 7.57 5.03
CA THR A 71 -5.65 8.70 4.89
C THR A 71 -5.12 9.96 5.58
N PHE A 72 -4.49 9.80 6.76
CA PHE A 72 -3.93 10.92 7.52
C PHE A 72 -2.46 11.23 7.18
N SER A 73 -1.78 10.35 6.46
CA SER A 73 -0.36 10.57 6.09
C SER A 73 -0.10 11.87 5.32
N PRO A 74 -0.96 12.33 4.37
CA PRO A 74 -0.74 13.61 3.71
C PRO A 74 -0.74 14.80 4.67
N LEU A 75 -1.54 14.76 5.72
CA LEU A 75 -1.56 15.80 6.74
C LEU A 75 -0.23 15.85 7.49
N ALA A 76 0.33 14.70 7.85
CA ALA A 76 1.65 14.63 8.48
C ALA A 76 2.75 15.19 7.57
N ASP A 77 2.71 14.90 6.27
CA ASP A 77 3.66 15.44 5.30
C ASP A 77 3.53 16.97 5.16
N ILE A 78 2.32 17.50 5.12
CA ILE A 78 2.06 18.94 5.07
C ILE A 78 2.56 19.62 6.36
N LEU A 79 2.23 19.08 7.53
CA LEU A 79 2.69 19.61 8.81
C LEU A 79 4.22 19.60 8.93
N MET A 80 4.86 18.56 8.41
CA MET A 80 6.32 18.48 8.32
C MET A 80 6.88 19.62 7.46
N LEU A 81 6.32 19.82 6.25
CA LEU A 81 6.76 20.90 5.35
C LEU A 81 6.56 22.28 5.99
N LEU A 82 5.42 22.54 6.61
CA LEU A 82 5.16 23.79 7.32
C LEU A 82 6.13 24.01 8.47
N GLY A 83 6.46 22.95 9.20
CA GLY A 83 7.41 22.99 10.31
C GLY A 83 8.83 23.39 9.90
N LEU A 84 9.25 23.13 8.65
CA LEU A 84 10.55 23.59 8.15
C LEU A 84 10.64 25.13 8.13
N PHE A 85 9.53 25.83 8.03
CA PHE A 85 9.48 27.29 8.03
C PHE A 85 9.32 27.92 9.42
N THR A 86 9.12 27.11 10.47
CA THR A 86 8.87 27.60 11.86
C THR A 86 10.12 27.68 12.73
N GLY A 87 11.32 27.57 12.16
CA GLY A 87 12.59 27.63 12.90
C GLY A 87 13.06 26.32 13.53
N ASN A 88 12.26 25.24 13.44
CA ASN A 88 12.56 23.91 13.99
C ASN A 88 13.10 22.92 12.93
N ALA A 89 13.67 23.43 11.85
CA ALA A 89 14.09 22.63 10.70
C ALA A 89 15.03 21.47 11.05
N TRP A 90 15.94 21.69 12.01
CA TRP A 90 16.89 20.67 12.48
C TRP A 90 16.18 19.49 13.17
N GLN A 91 15.24 19.78 14.07
CA GLN A 91 14.48 18.74 14.77
C GLN A 91 13.62 17.93 13.79
N ILE A 92 12.96 18.61 12.84
CA ILE A 92 12.17 17.97 11.80
C ILE A 92 13.04 17.07 10.93
N PHE A 93 14.24 17.54 10.55
CA PHE A 93 15.21 16.73 9.81
C PHE A 93 15.59 15.46 10.57
N LEU A 94 15.88 15.57 11.88
CA LEU A 94 16.21 14.41 12.72
C LEU A 94 15.05 13.40 12.81
N TYR A 95 13.81 13.86 13.01
CA TYR A 95 12.64 12.98 13.03
C TYR A 95 12.44 12.30 11.69
N TYR A 96 12.61 13.02 10.58
CA TYR A 96 12.51 12.46 9.25
C TYR A 96 13.61 11.42 8.98
N LEU A 97 14.84 11.70 9.40
CA LEU A 97 15.95 10.77 9.30
C LEU A 97 15.69 9.50 10.13
N LEU A 98 15.21 9.64 11.38
CA LEU A 98 14.83 8.50 12.21
C LEU A 98 13.75 7.64 11.53
N PHE A 99 12.73 8.29 11.00
CA PHE A 99 11.65 7.59 10.29
C PHE A 99 12.18 6.87 9.04
N LEU A 100 13.08 7.49 8.28
CA LEU A 100 13.73 6.87 7.12
C LEU A 100 14.57 5.64 7.52
N LEU A 101 15.30 5.73 8.65
CA LEU A 101 16.09 4.61 9.17
C LEU A 101 15.22 3.44 9.59
N VAL A 102 14.09 3.70 10.26
CA VAL A 102 13.13 2.65 10.63
C VAL A 102 12.56 1.98 9.37
N ASP A 103 12.11 2.77 8.39
CA ASP A 103 11.57 2.26 7.13
C ASP A 103 12.60 1.44 6.34
N ALA A 104 13.85 1.93 6.26
CA ALA A 104 14.95 1.21 5.65
C ALA A 104 15.24 -0.10 6.38
N SER A 105 15.24 -0.10 7.72
CA SER A 105 15.51 -1.31 8.52
C SER A 105 14.46 -2.39 8.28
N VAL A 106 13.17 -2.02 8.29
CA VAL A 106 12.07 -2.95 7.99
C VAL A 106 12.17 -3.48 6.56
N SER A 107 12.49 -2.60 5.60
CA SER A 107 12.66 -3.00 4.21
C SER A 107 13.85 -3.95 4.02
N ILE A 108 15.00 -3.68 4.66
CA ILE A 108 16.17 -4.55 4.62
C ILE A 108 15.82 -5.93 5.19
N MET A 109 15.13 -5.99 6.34
CA MET A 109 14.67 -7.25 6.92
C MET A 109 13.78 -8.04 5.95
N ALA A 110 12.80 -7.37 5.32
CA ALA A 110 11.91 -8.00 4.36
C ALA A 110 12.70 -8.59 3.16
N TYR A 111 13.63 -7.82 2.59
CA TYR A 111 14.47 -8.28 1.47
C TYR A 111 15.40 -9.44 1.84
N ILE A 112 15.91 -9.47 3.08
CA ILE A 112 16.72 -10.59 3.58
C ILE A 112 15.85 -11.85 3.70
N PHE A 113 14.64 -11.76 4.24
CA PHE A 113 13.73 -12.90 4.37
C PHE A 113 13.23 -13.45 3.03
N GLU A 114 13.03 -12.58 2.04
CA GLU A 114 12.62 -12.99 0.69
C GLU A 114 13.80 -13.36 -0.23
N HIS A 115 15.05 -13.33 0.29
CA HIS A 115 16.27 -13.59 -0.48
C HIS A 115 16.43 -12.70 -1.73
N GLU A 116 15.90 -11.47 -1.66
CA GLU A 116 15.92 -10.51 -2.75
C GLU A 116 17.20 -9.66 -2.76
N ARG A 117 17.48 -9.03 -3.90
CA ARG A 117 18.70 -8.23 -4.11
C ARG A 117 18.63 -6.90 -3.39
N LEU A 118 19.52 -6.66 -2.42
CA LEU A 118 19.53 -5.44 -1.57
C LEU A 118 19.74 -4.13 -2.35
N TRP A 119 20.34 -4.16 -3.55
CA TRP A 119 20.51 -2.93 -4.35
C TRP A 119 19.18 -2.26 -4.73
N VAL A 120 18.09 -3.03 -4.80
CA VAL A 120 16.74 -2.51 -5.06
C VAL A 120 16.29 -1.52 -3.98
N LEU A 121 16.86 -1.60 -2.77
CA LEU A 121 16.58 -0.68 -1.67
C LEU A 121 16.97 0.79 -1.99
N LEU A 122 17.85 1.02 -2.96
CA LEU A 122 18.15 2.38 -3.45
C LEU A 122 16.91 3.11 -3.99
N TRP A 123 15.90 2.34 -4.45
CA TRP A 123 14.63 2.89 -4.91
C TRP A 123 13.71 3.38 -3.78
N ILE A 124 14.02 3.09 -2.51
CA ILE A 124 13.23 3.59 -1.37
C ILE A 124 13.19 5.13 -1.38
N ILE A 125 14.29 5.79 -1.71
CA ILE A 125 14.37 7.27 -1.72
C ILE A 125 13.41 7.87 -2.76
N PRO A 126 13.54 7.59 -4.09
CA PRO A 126 12.61 8.13 -5.08
C PRO A 126 11.17 7.65 -4.85
N GLN A 127 10.96 6.42 -4.37
CA GLN A 127 9.65 5.92 -4.00
C GLN A 127 8.97 6.82 -2.96
N ARG A 128 9.71 7.29 -1.96
CA ARG A 128 9.17 8.12 -0.89
C ARG A 128 8.68 9.49 -1.39
N PHE A 129 9.40 10.07 -2.36
CA PHE A 129 9.05 11.39 -2.88
C PHE A 129 8.00 11.38 -3.99
N PHE A 130 8.01 10.37 -4.89
CA PHE A 130 7.12 10.34 -6.04
C PHE A 130 5.96 9.37 -5.89
N TYR A 131 6.26 8.12 -5.52
CA TYR A 131 5.26 7.05 -5.45
C TYR A 131 4.21 7.32 -4.37
N ARG A 132 4.60 7.88 -3.23
CA ARG A 132 3.72 8.21 -2.11
C ARG A 132 2.58 9.14 -2.52
N TRP A 133 2.87 10.20 -3.28
CA TRP A 133 1.85 11.13 -3.78
C TRP A 133 0.88 10.47 -4.76
N ILE A 134 1.39 9.61 -5.62
CA ILE A 134 0.55 8.81 -6.52
C ILE A 134 -0.39 7.92 -5.70
N MET A 135 0.10 7.29 -4.64
CA MET A 135 -0.73 6.44 -3.78
C MET A 135 -1.77 7.21 -2.98
N TYR A 136 -1.49 8.44 -2.55
CA TYR A 136 -2.52 9.32 -1.98
C TYR A 136 -3.64 9.60 -2.98
N TYR A 137 -3.28 9.97 -4.20
CA TYR A 137 -4.26 10.17 -5.27
C TYR A 137 -5.10 8.90 -5.51
N VAL A 138 -4.46 7.74 -5.58
CA VAL A 138 -5.14 6.44 -5.76
C VAL A 138 -6.14 6.20 -4.62
N LEU A 139 -5.74 6.39 -3.38
CA LEU A 139 -6.56 6.14 -2.20
C LEU A 139 -7.80 7.05 -2.19
N PHE A 140 -7.60 8.37 -2.32
CA PHE A 140 -8.72 9.33 -2.31
C PHE A 140 -9.65 9.14 -3.51
N LYS A 141 -9.10 8.82 -4.69
CA LYS A 141 -9.89 8.50 -5.87
C LYS A 141 -10.73 7.22 -5.66
N SER A 142 -10.17 6.24 -4.96
CA SER A 142 -10.87 4.99 -4.62
C SER A 142 -12.01 5.24 -3.63
N TYR A 143 -11.82 6.13 -2.63
CA TYR A 143 -12.88 6.54 -1.72
C TYR A 143 -14.03 7.24 -2.46
N LEU A 144 -13.72 8.20 -3.32
CA LEU A 144 -14.73 8.90 -4.11
C LEU A 144 -15.57 7.93 -4.95
N LYS A 145 -14.94 6.93 -5.56
CA LYS A 145 -15.64 5.89 -6.32
C LYS A 145 -16.51 5.00 -5.44
N ALA A 146 -16.00 4.63 -4.25
CA ALA A 146 -16.76 3.83 -3.29
C ALA A 146 -18.02 4.58 -2.81
N ILE A 147 -17.90 5.87 -2.49
CA ILE A 147 -19.02 6.73 -2.06
C ILE A 147 -20.05 6.89 -3.18
N LYS A 148 -19.60 7.03 -4.43
CA LYS A 148 -20.49 7.15 -5.60
C LYS A 148 -21.17 5.84 -6.00
N GLY A 149 -20.79 4.71 -5.39
CA GLY A 149 -21.34 3.40 -5.74
C GLY A 149 -20.93 2.91 -7.14
N GLU A 150 -19.86 3.47 -7.73
CA GLU A 150 -19.38 3.07 -9.05
C GLU A 150 -18.89 1.62 -9.02
N LEU A 151 -19.52 0.76 -9.81
CA LEU A 151 -19.03 -0.63 -9.99
C LEU A 151 -17.72 -0.59 -10.78
N GLN A 152 -16.68 -1.21 -10.24
CA GLN A 152 -15.43 -1.40 -10.98
C GLN A 152 -15.59 -2.61 -11.92
N THR A 153 -15.65 -2.32 -13.21
CA THR A 153 -15.55 -3.37 -14.23
C THR A 153 -14.09 -3.84 -14.31
N TRP A 154 -13.91 -5.15 -14.36
CA TRP A 154 -12.61 -5.78 -14.61
C TRP A 154 -12.27 -5.59 -16.10
N GLY A 155 -11.84 -4.38 -16.46
CA GLY A 155 -11.41 -4.11 -17.84
C GLY A 155 -10.11 -4.88 -18.14
N VAL A 156 -10.03 -5.45 -19.32
CA VAL A 156 -8.84 -6.11 -19.82
C VAL A 156 -7.71 -5.09 -19.90
N LEU A 157 -6.61 -5.31 -19.18
CA LEU A 157 -5.36 -4.59 -19.43
C LEU A 157 -4.92 -4.95 -20.85
N LYS A 158 -4.66 -3.96 -21.68
CA LYS A 158 -3.97 -4.21 -22.96
C LYS A 158 -2.58 -4.74 -22.59
N ARG A 159 -2.37 -6.00 -22.80
CA ARG A 159 -1.07 -6.66 -22.65
C ARG A 159 -0.32 -6.46 -23.95
N THR A 160 0.92 -6.01 -23.87
CA THR A 160 1.78 -5.74 -25.03
C THR A 160 2.55 -6.98 -25.48
N GLY A 161 2.57 -8.02 -24.63
CA GLY A 161 3.26 -9.28 -24.92
C GLY A 161 4.80 -9.18 -24.86
N ASN A 162 5.34 -8.10 -24.31
CA ASN A 162 6.79 -7.81 -24.28
C ASN A 162 7.53 -8.53 -23.13
N VAL A 163 7.00 -9.64 -22.62
CA VAL A 163 7.72 -10.46 -21.63
C VAL A 163 8.59 -11.45 -22.39
N GLU A 164 9.86 -11.12 -22.54
CA GLU A 164 10.87 -12.13 -22.90
C GLU A 164 11.02 -13.08 -21.69
N ALA A 165 10.84 -14.38 -21.93
CA ALA A 165 10.94 -15.45 -20.94
C ALA A 165 12.40 -15.71 -20.57
#